data_4127506f2ecb70aa0a614090f9dbb21c
#
_entry.id   4127506f2ecb70aa0a614090f9dbb21c
#
_cell.length_a   1.000
_cell.length_b   1.000
_cell.length_c   1.000
_cell.angle_alpha   90.00
_cell.angle_beta   90.00
_cell.angle_gamma   90.00
#
_symmetry.space_group_name_H-M   'P 1'
#
loop_
_entity.id
_entity.type
_entity.pdbx_description
1 polymer ?
#
loop_
_entity_poly.entity_id
_entity_poly.type
_entity_poly.pdbx_seq_one_letter_code
_entity_poly.pdbx_strand_id
1 'polypeptide(L)'
;QIPADCNPDLVCGEAITCCDGSLFPTTCCSENCDEPIGECVECEDGEVNNDNPCNPWECWGGQWYEIIIDCQEEMGVPCEGGVYIPPAEGECCSICISLGDISGDGIVNVLDVVAMVNLVLNGGYDEVADMNSDGTLNVLDVVLLVGIILG
;
A
#
# COMPACT_ATOMS: atom_id res chain seq x y z
N GLN A 1 -1.94 33.68 35.14
CA GLN A 1 -2.80 34.64 34.41
C GLN A 1 -3.11 33.96 33.07
N ILE A 2 -4.35 33.52 32.91
CA ILE A 2 -4.82 32.80 31.71
C ILE A 2 -4.84 33.80 30.57
N PRO A 3 -4.21 33.55 29.45
CA PRO A 3 -4.35 34.40 28.27
C PRO A 3 -5.83 34.43 27.82
N ALA A 4 -6.25 35.61 27.38
CA ALA A 4 -7.64 35.89 27.04
C ALA A 4 -8.20 35.16 25.79
N ASP A 5 -7.39 34.27 25.20
CA ASP A 5 -7.68 33.65 23.91
C ASP A 5 -8.15 32.20 24.00
N CYS A 6 -8.29 31.64 25.21
CA CYS A 6 -8.94 30.33 25.38
C CYS A 6 -10.45 30.49 25.27
N ASN A 7 -11.03 29.97 24.20
CA ASN A 7 -12.48 29.95 24.01
C ASN A 7 -13.05 28.65 24.61
N PRO A 8 -13.80 28.70 25.72
CA PRO A 8 -14.36 27.52 26.37
C PRO A 8 -15.54 26.90 25.58
N ASP A 9 -16.02 27.56 24.53
CA ASP A 9 -17.17 27.10 23.74
C ASP A 9 -16.77 26.30 22.48
N LEU A 10 -15.47 26.03 22.28
CA LEU A 10 -15.03 25.21 21.15
C LEU A 10 -15.35 23.73 21.38
N VAL A 11 -16.19 23.20 20.50
CA VAL A 11 -16.56 21.79 20.48
C VAL A 11 -15.36 20.96 20.00
N CYS A 12 -15.08 19.82 20.65
CA CYS A 12 -14.08 18.86 20.15
C CYS A 12 -14.33 18.57 18.68
N GLY A 13 -13.36 18.78 17.82
CA GLY A 13 -13.47 18.67 16.36
C GLY A 13 -12.85 19.83 15.58
N GLU A 14 -12.54 20.95 16.22
CA GLU A 14 -11.89 22.11 15.58
C GLU A 14 -10.51 22.34 16.17
N ALA A 15 -9.53 22.70 15.33
CA ALA A 15 -8.18 23.02 15.81
C ALA A 15 -8.21 24.19 16.78
N ILE A 16 -7.76 23.99 18.00
CA ILE A 16 -7.74 25.02 19.06
C ILE A 16 -6.33 25.58 19.13
N THR A 17 -6.23 26.91 19.11
CA THR A 17 -4.97 27.58 19.45
C THR A 17 -4.87 27.62 20.97
N CYS A 18 -3.91 26.92 21.53
CA CYS A 18 -3.66 26.96 22.96
C CYS A 18 -3.07 28.30 23.43
N CYS A 19 -3.13 28.51 24.75
CA CYS A 19 -2.68 29.73 25.39
C CYS A 19 -1.20 30.10 25.17
N ASP A 20 -0.39 29.16 24.69
CA ASP A 20 1.00 29.35 24.29
C ASP A 20 1.21 29.63 22.79
N GLY A 21 0.11 29.68 22.01
CA GLY A 21 0.14 29.85 20.56
C GLY A 21 0.34 28.57 19.76
N SER A 22 0.43 27.42 20.40
CA SER A 22 0.46 26.11 19.72
C SER A 22 -0.93 25.74 19.22
N LEU A 23 -0.97 25.02 18.07
CA LEU A 23 -2.20 24.43 17.52
C LEU A 23 -2.28 23.00 18.05
N PHE A 24 -3.36 22.68 18.76
CA PHE A 24 -3.61 21.31 19.22
C PHE A 24 -4.76 20.68 18.44
N PRO A 25 -4.67 19.38 18.14
CA PRO A 25 -5.80 18.63 17.67
C PRO A 25 -6.87 18.52 18.77
N THR A 26 -8.06 18.35 18.35
CA THR A 26 -9.32 18.60 19.03
C THR A 26 -9.70 17.65 20.16
N THR A 27 -8.93 16.59 20.39
CA THR A 27 -9.14 15.64 21.49
C THR A 27 -8.66 16.13 22.85
N CYS A 28 -7.96 17.27 22.88
CA CYS A 28 -7.38 17.85 24.08
C CYS A 28 -8.24 18.96 24.72
N CYS A 29 -9.56 18.93 24.51
CA CYS A 29 -10.45 19.92 25.11
C CYS A 29 -10.63 19.66 26.61
N SER A 30 -9.95 20.45 27.45
CA SER A 30 -10.35 20.60 28.86
C SER A 30 -11.45 21.66 28.93
N GLU A 31 -12.51 21.42 29.69
CA GLU A 31 -13.58 22.39 29.96
C GLU A 31 -13.08 23.64 30.72
N ASN A 32 -11.87 23.59 31.26
CA ASN A 32 -11.24 24.69 31.98
C ASN A 32 -9.79 24.85 31.53
N CYS A 33 -9.45 26.02 31.00
CA CYS A 33 -8.06 26.41 30.68
C CYS A 33 -7.16 26.50 31.92
N ASP A 34 -7.64 26.24 33.12
CA ASP A 34 -6.91 26.33 34.40
C ASP A 34 -6.22 25.00 34.81
N GLU A 35 -6.57 23.89 34.17
CA GLU A 35 -5.89 22.63 34.46
C GLU A 35 -4.71 22.45 33.51
N PRO A 36 -3.54 21.97 34.04
CA PRO A 36 -2.47 21.56 33.16
C PRO A 36 -3.07 20.50 32.21
N ILE A 37 -3.04 20.79 30.91
CA ILE A 37 -3.48 19.88 29.89
C ILE A 37 -2.69 18.59 30.10
N GLY A 38 -3.34 17.53 30.55
CA GLY A 38 -2.77 16.18 30.56
C GLY A 38 -2.27 15.92 29.13
N GLU A 39 -1.27 15.08 29.00
CA GLU A 39 -0.72 14.74 27.67
C GLU A 39 -1.88 14.51 26.71
N CYS A 40 -1.91 15.35 25.66
CA CYS A 40 -2.93 15.25 24.63
C CYS A 40 -2.77 13.89 23.94
N VAL A 41 -3.71 13.02 24.18
CA VAL A 41 -3.76 11.71 23.53
C VAL A 41 -4.62 11.88 22.29
N GLU A 42 -3.98 11.93 21.13
CA GLU A 42 -4.67 12.03 19.84
C GLU A 42 -5.35 10.71 19.46
N CYS A 43 -4.89 9.61 20.07
CA CYS A 43 -5.31 8.26 19.77
C CYS A 43 -4.98 7.31 20.93
N GLU A 44 -5.55 6.12 20.96
CA GLU A 44 -5.22 5.06 21.92
C GLU A 44 -4.05 4.21 21.41
N ASP A 45 -3.10 3.89 22.28
CA ASP A 45 -1.95 3.06 21.93
C ASP A 45 -2.38 1.74 21.28
N GLY A 46 -1.86 1.49 20.06
CA GLY A 46 -2.21 0.34 19.25
C GLY A 46 -3.44 0.52 18.36
N GLU A 47 -4.07 1.70 18.38
CA GLU A 47 -5.08 2.05 17.37
C GLU A 47 -4.42 2.18 16.00
N VAL A 48 -5.05 1.60 14.97
CA VAL A 48 -4.54 1.59 13.60
C VAL A 48 -5.57 2.22 12.68
N ASN A 49 -5.15 3.20 11.89
CA ASN A 49 -5.93 3.76 10.81
C ASN A 49 -5.41 3.22 9.47
N ASN A 50 -6.24 2.41 8.80
CA ASN A 50 -5.97 1.76 7.52
C ASN A 50 -6.81 2.35 6.37
N ASP A 51 -7.27 3.58 6.47
CA ASP A 51 -8.05 4.24 5.40
C ASP A 51 -7.28 4.27 4.08
N ASN A 52 -5.97 4.36 4.16
CA ASN A 52 -5.05 4.16 3.05
C ASN A 52 -4.11 2.99 3.38
N PRO A 53 -4.29 1.81 2.79
CA PRO A 53 -3.44 0.65 3.08
C PRO A 53 -1.97 0.87 2.70
N CYS A 54 -1.70 1.82 1.80
CA CYS A 54 -0.33 2.18 1.40
C CYS A 54 0.33 3.17 2.34
N ASN A 55 -0.42 3.73 3.25
CA ASN A 55 0.05 4.71 4.21
C ASN A 55 -0.75 4.59 5.51
N PRO A 56 -0.71 3.42 6.17
CA PRO A 56 -1.39 3.24 7.43
C PRO A 56 -0.73 4.06 8.53
N TRP A 57 -1.51 4.38 9.55
CA TRP A 57 -1.03 5.10 10.72
C TRP A 57 -1.27 4.24 11.95
N GLU A 58 -0.32 4.21 12.85
CA GLU A 58 -0.41 3.52 14.14
C GLU A 58 -0.19 4.51 15.29
N CYS A 59 -1.00 4.35 16.32
CA CYS A 59 -0.91 5.19 17.50
C CYS A 59 0.10 4.63 18.51
N TRP A 60 1.06 5.45 18.88
CA TRP A 60 2.06 5.16 19.91
C TRP A 60 2.25 6.35 20.84
N GLY A 61 2.14 6.14 22.15
CA GLY A 61 2.29 7.19 23.14
C GLY A 61 1.27 8.33 22.96
N GLY A 62 0.07 8.03 22.44
CA GLY A 62 -0.97 9.00 22.21
C GLY A 62 -0.79 9.87 20.96
N GLN A 63 0.12 9.50 20.06
CA GLN A 63 0.38 10.21 18.80
C GLN A 63 0.33 9.25 17.61
N TRP A 64 -0.11 9.77 16.46
CA TRP A 64 -0.16 9.04 15.21
C TRP A 64 1.21 9.05 14.52
N TYR A 65 1.69 7.86 14.17
CA TYR A 65 2.89 7.65 13.37
C TYR A 65 2.53 6.98 12.06
N GLU A 66 3.05 7.52 10.99
CA GLU A 66 2.92 6.95 9.67
C GLU A 66 3.77 5.68 9.57
N ILE A 67 3.16 4.58 9.15
CA ILE A 67 3.89 3.33 8.87
C ILE A 67 4.30 3.38 7.41
N ILE A 68 5.61 3.37 7.18
CA ILE A 68 6.16 3.29 5.83
C ILE A 68 6.14 1.83 5.40
N ILE A 69 5.45 1.55 4.29
CA ILE A 69 5.45 0.23 3.66
C ILE A 69 6.54 0.22 2.60
N ASP A 70 7.61 -0.51 2.86
CA ASP A 70 8.72 -0.66 1.92
C ASP A 70 8.37 -1.74 0.88
N CYS A 71 7.94 -1.31 -0.30
CA CYS A 71 7.69 -2.20 -1.42
C CYS A 71 9.00 -2.60 -2.10
N GLN A 72 9.15 -3.86 -2.45
CA GLN A 72 10.39 -4.39 -3.04
C GLN A 72 10.78 -3.67 -4.33
N GLU A 73 9.80 -3.34 -5.17
CA GLU A 73 10.00 -2.59 -6.41
C GLU A 73 10.53 -1.17 -6.15
N GLU A 74 10.05 -0.49 -5.11
CA GLU A 74 10.50 0.86 -4.75
C GLU A 74 11.91 0.86 -4.15
N MET A 75 12.27 -0.20 -3.45
CA MET A 75 13.63 -0.42 -2.95
C MET A 75 14.62 -0.81 -4.05
N GLY A 76 14.14 -1.00 -5.29
CA GLY A 76 14.98 -1.41 -6.42
C GLY A 76 15.39 -2.89 -6.36
N VAL A 77 14.66 -3.72 -5.63
CA VAL A 77 14.86 -5.17 -5.65
C VAL A 77 14.34 -5.71 -6.99
N PRO A 78 15.18 -6.37 -7.81
CA PRO A 78 14.73 -6.90 -9.09
C PRO A 78 13.76 -8.07 -8.89
N CYS A 79 12.74 -8.16 -9.74
CA CYS A 79 11.92 -9.35 -9.87
C CYS A 79 12.66 -10.37 -10.74
N GLU A 80 13.48 -11.22 -10.10
CA GLU A 80 14.33 -12.17 -10.84
C GLU A 80 13.48 -13.22 -11.57
N GLY A 81 13.65 -13.27 -12.90
CA GLY A 81 12.92 -14.22 -13.76
C GLY A 81 11.42 -13.92 -13.89
N GLY A 82 11.00 -12.71 -13.54
CA GLY A 82 9.60 -12.31 -13.59
C GLY A 82 9.40 -10.82 -13.89
N VAL A 83 8.17 -10.39 -13.70
CA VAL A 83 7.75 -8.99 -13.84
C VAL A 83 6.97 -8.56 -12.61
N TYR A 84 7.06 -7.29 -12.27
CA TYR A 84 6.22 -6.70 -11.23
C TYR A 84 4.85 -6.34 -11.82
N ILE A 85 3.80 -6.97 -11.31
CA ILE A 85 2.42 -6.66 -11.67
C ILE A 85 1.92 -5.59 -10.69
N PRO A 86 1.27 -4.52 -11.20
CA PRO A 86 0.71 -3.47 -10.36
C PRO A 86 -0.19 -4.04 -9.26
N PRO A 87 -0.21 -3.42 -8.07
CA PRO A 87 -1.01 -3.89 -6.96
C PRO A 87 -2.50 -3.92 -7.30
N ALA A 88 -3.20 -4.91 -6.77
CA ALA A 88 -4.65 -4.97 -6.83
C ALA A 88 -5.28 -3.86 -5.98
N GLU A 89 -6.58 -3.62 -6.16
CA GLU A 89 -7.31 -2.63 -5.36
C GLU A 89 -7.23 -2.98 -3.88
N GLY A 90 -6.68 -2.06 -3.10
CA GLY A 90 -6.45 -2.23 -1.65
C GLY A 90 -5.10 -2.83 -1.27
N GLU A 91 -4.27 -3.20 -2.23
CA GLU A 91 -2.88 -3.63 -2.02
C GLU A 91 -1.93 -2.46 -2.30
N CYS A 92 -0.78 -2.45 -1.64
CA CYS A 92 0.19 -1.37 -1.79
C CYS A 92 1.33 -1.69 -2.72
N CYS A 93 1.82 -2.91 -2.63
CA CYS A 93 3.03 -3.30 -3.33
C CYS A 93 2.70 -4.14 -4.55
N SER A 94 3.45 -3.92 -5.62
CA SER A 94 3.44 -4.79 -6.78
C SER A 94 3.86 -6.21 -6.39
N ILE A 95 3.32 -7.18 -7.06
CA ILE A 95 3.65 -8.60 -6.86
C ILE A 95 4.62 -9.02 -7.95
N CYS A 96 5.76 -9.60 -7.56
CA CYS A 96 6.68 -10.21 -8.50
C CYS A 96 6.13 -11.58 -8.94
N ILE A 97 5.74 -11.69 -10.21
CA ILE A 97 5.24 -12.94 -10.81
C ILE A 97 6.28 -13.45 -11.80
N SER A 98 6.59 -14.73 -11.72
CA SER A 98 7.52 -15.38 -12.64
C SER A 98 7.01 -15.33 -14.08
N LEU A 99 7.86 -15.01 -15.04
CA LEU A 99 7.51 -15.09 -16.45
C LEU A 99 7.04 -16.51 -16.79
N GLY A 100 5.88 -16.60 -17.44
CA GLY A 100 5.25 -17.86 -17.80
C GLY A 100 4.30 -18.42 -16.77
N ASP A 101 4.17 -17.85 -15.57
CA ASP A 101 3.13 -18.22 -14.59
C ASP A 101 1.84 -17.41 -14.87
N ILE A 102 1.15 -17.78 -15.92
CA ILE A 102 -0.06 -17.07 -16.39
C ILE A 102 -1.28 -17.42 -15.53
N SER A 103 -1.25 -18.59 -14.89
CA SER A 103 -2.30 -19.03 -13.96
C SER A 103 -2.21 -18.31 -12.59
N GLY A 104 -1.04 -17.77 -12.24
CA GLY A 104 -0.78 -17.13 -10.97
C GLY A 104 -0.73 -18.09 -9.79
N ASP A 105 -0.45 -19.37 -10.02
CA ASP A 105 -0.38 -20.39 -8.98
C ASP A 105 1.03 -20.56 -8.37
N GLY A 106 2.00 -19.82 -8.87
CA GLY A 106 3.40 -19.82 -8.44
C GLY A 106 4.23 -20.94 -9.08
N ILE A 107 3.68 -21.69 -10.04
CA ILE A 107 4.36 -22.84 -10.65
C ILE A 107 4.22 -22.79 -12.18
N VAL A 108 5.31 -22.50 -12.86
CA VAL A 108 5.33 -22.55 -14.33
C VAL A 108 5.23 -24.01 -14.82
N ASN A 109 4.10 -24.34 -15.45
CA ASN A 109 3.78 -25.72 -15.88
C ASN A 109 2.88 -25.74 -17.12
N VAL A 110 2.40 -26.94 -17.50
CA VAL A 110 1.58 -27.13 -18.70
C VAL A 110 0.24 -26.38 -18.66
N LEU A 111 -0.28 -26.04 -17.48
CA LEU A 111 -1.53 -25.27 -17.37
C LEU A 111 -1.33 -23.85 -17.89
N ASP A 112 -0.15 -23.28 -17.66
CA ASP A 112 0.22 -21.95 -18.18
C ASP A 112 0.36 -21.96 -19.69
N VAL A 113 0.88 -23.05 -20.27
CA VAL A 113 0.89 -23.21 -21.74
C VAL A 113 -0.54 -23.18 -22.30
N VAL A 114 -1.48 -23.85 -21.66
CA VAL A 114 -2.89 -23.85 -22.08
C VAL A 114 -3.49 -22.46 -21.94
N ALA A 115 -3.19 -21.75 -20.84
CA ALA A 115 -3.66 -20.39 -20.61
C ALA A 115 -3.07 -19.43 -21.67
N MET A 116 -1.77 -19.52 -21.94
CA MET A 116 -1.08 -18.71 -22.96
C MET A 116 -1.66 -18.94 -24.37
N VAL A 117 -1.88 -20.20 -24.76
CA VAL A 117 -2.48 -20.52 -26.05
C VAL A 117 -3.87 -19.89 -26.19
N ASN A 118 -4.68 -19.93 -25.11
CA ASN A 118 -5.99 -19.29 -25.13
C ASN A 118 -5.88 -17.76 -25.28
N LEU A 119 -4.91 -17.13 -24.62
CA LEU A 119 -4.65 -15.69 -24.79
C LEU A 119 -4.28 -15.35 -26.22
N VAL A 120 -3.34 -16.10 -26.82
CA VAL A 120 -2.93 -15.92 -28.23
C VAL A 120 -4.12 -16.07 -29.18
N LEU A 121 -4.94 -17.09 -29.02
CA LEU A 121 -6.10 -17.35 -29.88
C LEU A 121 -7.18 -16.27 -29.77
N ASN A 122 -7.32 -15.64 -28.62
CA ASN A 122 -8.28 -14.58 -28.37
C ASN A 122 -7.73 -13.17 -28.68
N GLY A 123 -6.46 -13.07 -29.09
CA GLY A 123 -5.78 -11.78 -29.32
C GLY A 123 -5.60 -10.96 -28.05
N GLY A 124 -5.53 -11.64 -26.90
CA GLY A 124 -5.20 -11.02 -25.62
C GLY A 124 -3.71 -10.72 -25.48
N TYR A 125 -3.37 -9.89 -24.53
CA TYR A 125 -1.98 -9.63 -24.13
C TYR A 125 -1.87 -9.70 -22.62
N ASP A 126 -0.78 -10.29 -22.17
CA ASP A 126 -0.39 -10.36 -20.75
C ASP A 126 1.13 -10.25 -20.69
N GLU A 127 1.64 -9.36 -19.83
CA GLU A 127 3.07 -9.11 -19.70
C GLU A 127 3.82 -10.34 -19.15
N VAL A 128 3.16 -11.15 -18.31
CA VAL A 128 3.71 -12.40 -17.77
C VAL A 128 3.84 -13.46 -18.86
N ALA A 129 3.05 -13.37 -19.92
CA ALA A 129 3.03 -14.30 -21.05
C ALA A 129 4.02 -13.91 -22.17
N ASP A 130 4.49 -12.66 -22.22
CA ASP A 130 5.45 -12.16 -23.23
C ASP A 130 6.86 -12.63 -22.86
N MET A 131 7.19 -13.88 -23.24
CA MET A 131 8.42 -14.54 -22.85
C MET A 131 9.68 -13.94 -23.47
N ASN A 132 9.55 -13.23 -24.58
CA ASN A 132 10.66 -12.60 -25.28
C ASN A 132 10.70 -11.06 -25.11
N SER A 133 9.72 -10.49 -24.41
CA SER A 133 9.60 -9.06 -24.13
C SER A 133 9.57 -8.20 -25.41
N ASP A 134 8.95 -8.72 -26.50
CA ASP A 134 8.83 -7.95 -27.76
C ASP A 134 7.55 -7.09 -27.84
N GLY A 135 6.70 -7.13 -26.80
CA GLY A 135 5.43 -6.42 -26.71
C GLY A 135 4.31 -7.06 -27.51
N THR A 136 4.49 -8.31 -27.97
CA THR A 136 3.51 -9.01 -28.81
C THR A 136 3.35 -10.44 -28.37
N LEU A 137 2.20 -10.77 -27.82
CA LEU A 137 1.92 -12.16 -27.44
C LEU A 137 1.57 -13.01 -28.68
N ASN A 138 2.40 -14.01 -28.97
CA ASN A 138 2.24 -14.87 -30.14
C ASN A 138 2.78 -16.30 -29.90
N VAL A 139 2.84 -17.11 -30.98
CA VAL A 139 3.28 -18.51 -30.88
C VAL A 139 4.73 -18.67 -30.45
N LEU A 140 5.58 -17.65 -30.64
CA LEU A 140 6.98 -17.73 -30.22
C LEU A 140 7.08 -17.78 -28.70
N ASP A 141 6.23 -17.05 -27.99
CA ASP A 141 6.16 -17.06 -26.53
C ASP A 141 5.73 -18.43 -26.02
N VAL A 142 4.74 -19.04 -26.67
CA VAL A 142 4.34 -20.42 -26.35
C VAL A 142 5.51 -21.39 -26.48
N VAL A 143 6.30 -21.27 -27.55
CA VAL A 143 7.48 -22.15 -27.76
C VAL A 143 8.53 -21.93 -26.69
N LEU A 144 8.77 -20.69 -26.30
CA LEU A 144 9.73 -20.35 -25.24
C LEU A 144 9.28 -20.91 -23.89
N LEU A 145 8.01 -20.75 -23.54
CA LEU A 145 7.44 -21.30 -22.30
C LEU A 145 7.56 -22.81 -22.25
N VAL A 146 7.20 -23.52 -23.35
CA VAL A 146 7.36 -24.96 -23.47
C VAL A 146 8.83 -25.37 -23.32
N GLY A 147 9.75 -24.59 -23.89
CA GLY A 147 11.20 -24.80 -23.72
C GLY A 147 11.65 -24.74 -22.28
N ILE A 148 11.13 -23.80 -21.51
CA ILE A 148 11.44 -23.66 -20.06
C ILE A 148 10.91 -24.86 -19.26
N ILE A 149 9.68 -25.31 -19.56
CA ILE A 149 9.05 -26.43 -18.85
C ILE A 149 9.73 -27.77 -19.13
N LEU A 150 10.26 -27.94 -20.34
CA LEU A 150 10.93 -29.18 -20.72
C LEU A 150 12.43 -29.25 -20.34
N GLY A 151 13.06 -28.10 -19.96
CA GLY A 151 14.45 -28.00 -19.51
C GLY A 151 15.41 -27.94 -20.66
#